data_ae847a111ac62e395ba05bfe44cf165e
#
_entry.id   ae847a111ac62e395ba05bfe44cf165e
#
_cell.length_a   1.000
_cell.length_b   1.000
_cell.length_c   1.000
_cell.angle_alpha   90.00
_cell.angle_beta   90.00
_cell.angle_gamma   90.00
#
_symmetry.space_group_name_H-M   'P 1'
#
loop_
_entity.id
_entity.type
_entity.pdbx_description
1 polymer ?
#
loop_
_entity_poly.entity_id
_entity_poly.type
_entity_poly.pdbx_seq_one_letter_code
_entity_poly.pdbx_strand_id
1 'polypeptide(L)'
;MRTYDAKPKADSFAFLEIKKKILEVGHKYRFVSDMADIIRYVAHPTNAHPDANPELQLTLLELQRRYVALKPMMFIGYKRHSYRGIEDPKVRVTIDREVVYRNYDLDLTAGRYGEPLVDDNQVILEIKVNGDQPDWMVEILNRYQVEEISFSKYGRAYSKTLEASEVRLAL
;
A
#
# COMPACT_ATOMS: atom_id res chain seq x y z
N MET A 1 -0.23 0.90 7.59
CA MET A 1 1.17 1.27 7.92
C MET A 1 2.10 0.73 6.83
N ARG A 2 3.22 1.41 6.54
CA ARG A 2 4.20 1.02 5.51
C ARG A 2 5.61 1.34 5.98
N THR A 3 6.56 0.49 5.68
CA THR A 3 8.00 0.79 5.76
C THR A 3 8.68 0.51 4.43
N TYR A 4 9.84 1.11 4.20
CA TYR A 4 10.74 0.82 3.05
C TYR A 4 12.00 0.10 3.51
N ASP A 5 12.12 -0.17 4.78
CA ASP A 5 13.23 -0.92 5.33
C ASP A 5 13.10 -2.40 4.95
N ALA A 6 14.19 -3.00 4.48
CA ALA A 6 14.21 -4.42 4.10
C ALA A 6 14.16 -5.36 5.32
N LYS A 7 14.65 -4.90 6.47
CA LYS A 7 14.64 -5.60 7.75
C LYS A 7 14.21 -4.64 8.86
N PRO A 8 12.92 -4.28 8.90
CA PRO A 8 12.44 -3.28 9.82
C PRO A 8 12.55 -3.75 11.27
N LYS A 9 12.80 -2.79 12.16
CA LYS A 9 12.79 -2.94 13.61
C LYS A 9 11.73 -2.01 14.20
N ALA A 10 11.48 -2.10 15.49
CA ALA A 10 10.49 -1.26 16.18
C ALA A 10 10.79 0.25 16.04
N ASP A 11 12.07 0.62 15.95
CA ASP A 11 12.56 1.99 15.76
C ASP A 11 12.76 2.39 14.30
N SER A 12 12.46 1.50 13.34
CA SER A 12 12.52 1.83 11.91
C SER A 12 11.46 2.85 11.54
N PHE A 13 11.80 3.79 10.66
CA PHE A 13 10.85 4.74 10.12
C PHE A 13 9.73 4.03 9.37
N ALA A 14 8.51 4.45 9.67
CA ALA A 14 7.31 3.96 9.03
C ALA A 14 6.36 5.11 8.68
N PHE A 15 5.41 4.79 7.83
CA PHE A 15 4.40 5.72 7.34
C PHE A 15 3.02 5.17 7.68
N LEU A 16 2.25 5.93 8.46
CA LEU A 16 0.82 5.73 8.54
C LEU A 16 0.17 6.48 7.37
N GLU A 17 -0.50 5.77 6.50
CA GLU A 17 -1.23 6.36 5.39
C GLU A 17 -2.72 5.99 5.48
N ILE A 18 -3.57 7.00 5.51
CA ILE A 18 -5.02 6.82 5.40
C ILE A 18 -5.45 7.33 4.03
N LYS A 19 -6.18 6.50 3.30
CA LYS A 19 -6.79 6.86 2.03
C LYS A 19 -8.30 6.91 2.23
N LYS A 20 -8.91 8.04 1.92
CA LYS A 20 -10.34 8.27 2.00
C LYS A 20 -10.84 8.77 0.65
N LYS A 21 -11.97 8.26 0.19
CA LYS A 21 -12.64 8.75 -1.02
C LYS A 21 -13.84 9.59 -0.58
N ILE A 22 -13.88 10.85 -0.96
CA ILE A 22 -14.95 11.78 -0.65
C ILE A 22 -15.45 12.35 -1.98
N LEU A 23 -16.72 12.16 -2.29
CA LEU A 23 -17.34 12.62 -3.56
C LEU A 23 -16.46 12.30 -4.78
N GLU A 24 -16.05 11.04 -4.89
CA GLU A 24 -15.18 10.50 -5.95
C GLU A 24 -13.74 11.04 -5.96
N VAL A 25 -13.39 11.99 -5.09
CA VAL A 25 -12.02 12.51 -4.95
C VAL A 25 -11.25 11.71 -3.90
N GLY A 26 -10.08 11.22 -4.28
CA GLY A 26 -9.18 10.49 -3.38
C GLY A 26 -8.36 11.43 -2.50
N HIS A 27 -8.55 11.36 -1.19
CA HIS A 27 -7.72 12.07 -0.21
C HIS A 27 -6.72 11.11 0.41
N LYS A 28 -5.50 11.58 0.62
CA LYS A 28 -4.42 10.82 1.24
C LYS A 28 -3.79 11.63 2.36
N TYR A 29 -3.87 11.10 3.55
CA TYR A 29 -3.22 11.63 4.74
C TYR A 29 -2.03 10.76 5.10
N ARG A 30 -0.91 11.37 5.45
CA ARG A 30 0.33 10.66 5.81
C ARG A 30 0.91 11.24 7.10
N PHE A 31 1.32 10.35 7.98
CA PHE A 31 2.10 10.62 9.17
C PHE A 31 3.36 9.74 9.14
N VAL A 32 4.47 10.29 9.59
CA VAL A 32 5.78 9.61 9.58
C VAL A 32 6.34 9.63 10.99
N SER A 33 6.67 8.46 11.52
CA SER A 33 7.35 8.30 12.80
C SER A 33 8.07 6.96 12.83
N ASP A 34 8.66 6.56 13.96
CA ASP A 34 9.06 5.19 14.14
C ASP A 34 7.84 4.24 14.23
N MET A 35 8.08 2.98 13.96
CA MET A 35 7.02 1.99 13.86
C MET A 35 6.27 1.79 15.18
N ALA A 36 7.00 1.78 16.31
CA ALA A 36 6.42 1.59 17.64
C ALA A 36 5.52 2.77 18.01
N ASP A 37 5.92 3.98 17.66
CA ASP A 37 5.12 5.20 17.89
C ASP A 37 3.84 5.19 17.06
N ILE A 38 3.91 4.83 15.77
CA ILE A 38 2.72 4.70 14.93
C ILE A 38 1.75 3.67 15.49
N ILE A 39 2.24 2.51 15.93
CA ILE A 39 1.40 1.46 16.51
C ILE A 39 0.69 1.98 17.77
N ARG A 40 1.42 2.69 18.64
CA ARG A 40 0.86 3.30 19.86
C ARG A 40 -0.18 4.36 19.52
N TYR A 41 0.11 5.21 18.54
CA TYR A 41 -0.82 6.24 18.09
C TYR A 41 -2.11 5.68 17.50
N VAL A 42 -2.03 4.64 16.69
CA VAL A 42 -3.22 3.95 16.13
C VAL A 42 -4.02 3.25 17.21
N ALA A 43 -3.37 2.68 18.24
CA ALA A 43 -4.04 2.02 19.35
C ALA A 43 -4.78 3.02 20.27
N HIS A 44 -4.25 4.24 20.42
CA HIS A 44 -4.77 5.27 21.33
C HIS A 44 -4.91 6.64 20.63
N PRO A 45 -5.73 6.78 19.59
CA PRO A 45 -5.80 7.99 18.77
C PRO A 45 -6.51 9.16 19.45
N THR A 46 -7.10 8.96 20.64
CA THR A 46 -7.62 10.07 21.46
C THR A 46 -6.52 10.99 21.95
N ASN A 47 -5.29 10.51 22.04
CA ASN A 47 -4.12 11.31 22.34
C ASN A 47 -3.60 11.89 21.02
N ALA A 48 -3.86 13.19 20.79
CA ALA A 48 -3.34 13.85 19.59
C ALA A 48 -1.81 13.74 19.54
N HIS A 49 -1.30 13.32 18.38
CA HIS A 49 0.14 13.31 18.16
C HIS A 49 0.59 14.71 17.69
N PRO A 50 1.62 15.32 18.30
CA PRO A 50 2.01 16.70 17.99
C PRO A 50 2.41 16.90 16.51
N ASP A 51 3.00 15.89 15.88
CA ASP A 51 3.47 15.97 14.50
C ASP A 51 2.45 15.43 13.49
N ALA A 52 1.29 14.94 13.94
CA ALA A 52 0.25 14.44 13.05
C ALA A 52 -0.62 15.58 12.54
N ASN A 53 -0.93 15.53 11.23
CA ASN A 53 -1.88 16.46 10.64
C ASN A 53 -3.27 16.30 11.31
N PRO A 54 -3.97 17.41 11.68
CA PRO A 54 -5.30 17.35 12.27
C PRO A 54 -6.32 16.54 11.46
N GLU A 55 -6.28 16.61 10.14
CA GLU A 55 -7.16 15.83 9.26
C GLU A 55 -6.92 14.31 9.36
N LEU A 56 -5.66 13.89 9.51
CA LEU A 56 -5.32 12.50 9.76
C LEU A 56 -5.86 12.04 11.12
N GLN A 57 -5.70 12.87 12.16
CA GLN A 57 -6.23 12.62 13.50
C GLN A 57 -7.75 12.41 13.47
N LEU A 58 -8.49 13.33 12.86
CA LEU A 58 -9.94 13.24 12.73
C LEU A 58 -10.37 11.98 11.97
N THR A 59 -9.69 11.70 10.88
CA THR A 59 -9.99 10.51 10.06
C THR A 59 -9.70 9.21 10.82
N LEU A 60 -8.64 9.16 11.62
CA LEU A 60 -8.33 8.00 12.46
C LEU A 60 -9.39 7.78 13.54
N LEU A 61 -9.87 8.84 14.18
CA LEU A 61 -10.96 8.80 15.15
C LEU A 61 -12.29 8.34 14.50
N GLU A 62 -12.60 8.79 13.29
CA GLU A 62 -13.75 8.33 12.53
C GLU A 62 -13.66 6.80 12.24
N LEU A 63 -12.48 6.32 11.82
CA LEU A 63 -12.25 4.90 11.57
C LEU A 63 -12.47 4.07 12.83
N GLN A 64 -11.98 4.52 13.97
CA GLN A 64 -12.17 3.80 15.23
C GLN A 64 -13.62 3.79 15.71
N ARG A 65 -14.36 4.88 15.50
CA ARG A 65 -15.81 4.90 15.79
C ARG A 65 -16.60 3.96 14.88
N ARG A 66 -16.15 3.84 13.62
CA ARG A 66 -16.83 2.99 12.63
C ARG A 66 -16.51 1.50 12.79
N TYR A 67 -15.30 1.18 13.21
CA TYR A 67 -14.84 -0.19 13.37
C TYR A 67 -14.51 -0.45 14.84
N VAL A 68 -15.25 -1.36 15.47
CA VAL A 68 -15.13 -1.70 16.91
C VAL A 68 -13.72 -2.15 17.30
N ALA A 69 -13.00 -2.75 16.36
CA ALA A 69 -11.59 -3.09 16.54
C ALA A 69 -10.82 -2.85 15.22
N LEU A 70 -10.05 -1.76 15.19
CA LEU A 70 -9.15 -1.50 14.09
C LEU A 70 -7.90 -2.39 14.27
N LYS A 71 -7.76 -3.40 13.42
CA LYS A 71 -6.63 -4.35 13.46
C LYS A 71 -6.02 -4.53 12.08
N PRO A 72 -4.74 -4.88 11.99
CA PRO A 72 -4.12 -5.31 10.74
C PRO A 72 -4.92 -6.48 10.13
N MET A 73 -5.12 -6.47 8.83
CA MET A 73 -5.85 -7.52 8.11
C MET A 73 -4.98 -8.22 7.08
N MET A 74 -3.96 -7.53 6.55
CA MET A 74 -3.14 -8.05 5.47
C MET A 74 -1.75 -7.46 5.52
N PHE A 75 -0.73 -8.30 5.41
CA PHE A 75 0.62 -7.91 5.06
C PHE A 75 0.80 -8.01 3.55
N ILE A 76 1.46 -7.02 2.95
CA ILE A 76 1.83 -7.04 1.53
C ILE A 76 3.28 -6.56 1.42
N GLY A 77 4.14 -7.45 0.93
CA GLY A 77 5.56 -7.17 0.71
C GLY A 77 5.94 -7.28 -0.75
N TYR A 78 6.88 -6.46 -1.21
CA TYR A 78 7.38 -6.51 -2.59
C TYR A 78 8.75 -5.84 -2.69
N LYS A 79 9.49 -6.14 -3.76
CA LYS A 79 10.67 -5.39 -4.18
C LYS A 79 10.24 -4.34 -5.19
N ARG A 80 10.63 -3.08 -4.96
CA ARG A 80 10.25 -1.96 -5.83
C ARG A 80 11.48 -1.29 -6.44
N HIS A 81 11.43 -1.10 -7.76
CA HIS A 81 12.24 -0.12 -8.45
C HIS A 81 11.35 1.09 -8.79
N SER A 82 11.85 2.29 -8.49
CA SER A 82 11.11 3.53 -8.76
C SER A 82 11.97 4.43 -9.63
N TYR A 83 11.40 4.89 -10.72
CA TYR A 83 12.05 5.76 -11.69
C TYR A 83 11.27 7.06 -11.79
N ARG A 84 11.98 8.13 -12.04
CA ARG A 84 11.42 9.45 -12.35
C ARG A 84 12.05 9.94 -13.64
N GLY A 85 11.24 10.49 -14.55
CA GLY A 85 11.74 11.06 -15.79
C GLY A 85 12.74 12.20 -15.51
N ILE A 86 13.86 12.20 -16.22
CA ILE A 86 14.89 13.26 -16.11
C ILE A 86 14.39 14.49 -16.89
N GLU A 87 14.01 14.31 -18.14
CA GLU A 87 13.48 15.37 -19.00
C GLU A 87 11.99 15.67 -18.70
N ASP A 88 11.23 14.64 -18.29
CA ASP A 88 9.83 14.73 -17.88
C ASP A 88 9.64 14.40 -16.40
N PRO A 89 9.99 15.28 -15.45
CA PRO A 89 9.89 15.00 -14.01
C PRO A 89 8.47 14.74 -13.51
N LYS A 90 7.45 15.06 -14.32
CA LYS A 90 6.04 14.73 -14.05
C LYS A 90 5.74 13.25 -14.18
N VAL A 91 6.61 12.48 -14.86
CA VAL A 91 6.47 11.04 -15.05
C VAL A 91 7.17 10.30 -13.92
N ARG A 92 6.45 9.36 -13.31
CA ARG A 92 7.01 8.39 -12.37
C ARG A 92 6.57 6.99 -12.77
N VAL A 93 7.52 6.07 -12.80
CA VAL A 93 7.27 4.65 -13.07
C VAL A 93 7.76 3.84 -11.89
N THR A 94 6.95 2.89 -11.42
CA THR A 94 7.37 1.93 -10.41
C THR A 94 7.14 0.51 -10.90
N ILE A 95 8.07 -0.38 -10.62
CA ILE A 95 8.00 -1.80 -10.96
C ILE A 95 8.10 -2.57 -9.66
N ASP A 96 7.02 -3.28 -9.31
CA ASP A 96 6.95 -4.15 -8.14
C ASP A 96 7.11 -5.60 -8.55
N ARG A 97 8.06 -6.29 -7.93
CA ARG A 97 8.39 -7.70 -8.17
C ARG A 97 8.31 -8.49 -6.88
N GLU A 98 8.22 -9.82 -7.01
CA GLU A 98 8.17 -10.73 -5.87
C GLU A 98 7.12 -10.25 -4.85
N VAL A 99 5.92 -9.98 -5.34
CA VAL A 99 4.84 -9.47 -4.51
C VAL A 99 4.22 -10.63 -3.74
N VAL A 100 4.34 -10.57 -2.42
CA VAL A 100 3.79 -11.56 -1.50
C VAL A 100 2.73 -10.95 -0.59
N TYR A 101 1.79 -11.76 -0.13
CA TYR A 101 0.80 -11.38 0.86
C TYR A 101 0.62 -12.47 1.91
N ARG A 102 0.14 -12.09 3.10
CA ARG A 102 -0.31 -13.00 4.15
C ARG A 102 -1.34 -12.32 5.04
N ASN A 103 -2.25 -13.10 5.62
CA ASN A 103 -3.28 -12.66 6.57
C ASN A 103 -3.03 -13.16 8.00
N TYR A 104 -1.87 -13.69 8.26
CA TYR A 104 -1.35 -14.15 9.56
C TYR A 104 0.00 -13.51 9.79
N ASP A 105 0.49 -13.50 11.04
CA ASP A 105 1.79 -12.91 11.40
C ASP A 105 2.02 -11.54 10.73
N LEU A 106 1.11 -10.59 11.06
CA LEU A 106 1.00 -9.32 10.36
C LEU A 106 1.99 -8.26 10.86
N ASP A 107 2.93 -8.65 11.73
CA ASP A 107 4.03 -7.80 12.15
C ASP A 107 4.97 -7.53 10.97
N LEU A 108 5.28 -6.25 10.74
CA LEU A 108 6.21 -5.84 9.69
C LEU A 108 7.65 -6.32 9.96
N THR A 109 8.01 -6.53 11.23
CA THR A 109 9.35 -7.01 11.63
C THR A 109 9.55 -8.51 11.38
N ALA A 110 8.46 -9.26 11.18
CA ALA A 110 8.52 -10.69 10.91
C ALA A 110 9.18 -11.07 9.58
N GLY A 111 9.39 -10.06 8.70
CA GLY A 111 10.05 -10.26 7.42
C GLY A 111 9.09 -10.38 6.23
N ARG A 112 9.68 -10.41 5.02
CA ARG A 112 8.95 -10.45 3.75
C ARG A 112 8.77 -11.88 3.28
N TYR A 113 7.69 -12.53 3.70
CA TYR A 113 7.26 -13.85 3.23
C TYR A 113 5.73 -13.90 3.16
N GLY A 114 5.21 -14.93 2.52
CA GLY A 114 3.78 -15.15 2.31
C GLY A 114 3.52 -15.82 0.96
N GLU A 115 2.26 -15.89 0.59
CA GLU A 115 1.83 -16.41 -0.70
C GLU A 115 2.10 -15.42 -1.83
N PRO A 116 2.43 -15.88 -3.04
CA PRO A 116 2.63 -15.00 -4.18
C PRO A 116 1.31 -14.34 -4.60
N LEU A 117 1.33 -13.02 -4.75
CA LEU A 117 0.16 -12.27 -5.19
C LEU A 117 -0.05 -12.34 -6.70
N VAL A 118 1.04 -12.37 -7.44
CA VAL A 118 1.12 -12.54 -8.90
C VAL A 118 2.12 -13.65 -9.21
N ASP A 119 2.07 -14.20 -10.40
CA ASP A 119 2.98 -15.28 -10.82
C ASP A 119 4.43 -14.78 -10.87
N ASP A 120 5.39 -15.69 -10.73
CA ASP A 120 6.83 -15.36 -10.63
C ASP A 120 7.38 -14.59 -11.84
N ASN A 121 6.78 -14.78 -13.01
CA ASN A 121 7.15 -14.10 -14.25
C ASN A 121 6.40 -12.77 -14.46
N GLN A 122 5.51 -12.38 -13.53
CA GLN A 122 4.74 -11.16 -13.60
C GLN A 122 5.31 -10.07 -12.71
N VAL A 123 5.13 -8.83 -13.14
CA VAL A 123 5.47 -7.63 -12.38
C VAL A 123 4.27 -6.69 -12.36
N ILE A 124 4.16 -5.85 -11.34
CA ILE A 124 3.18 -4.79 -11.32
C ILE A 124 3.87 -3.50 -11.75
N LEU A 125 3.50 -3.03 -12.93
CA LEU A 125 3.92 -1.74 -13.47
C LEU A 125 2.90 -0.68 -13.05
N GLU A 126 3.34 0.37 -12.38
CA GLU A 126 2.51 1.53 -12.05
C GLU A 126 3.13 2.78 -12.66
N ILE A 127 2.38 3.45 -13.52
CA ILE A 127 2.78 4.71 -14.17
C ILE A 127 1.94 5.83 -13.59
N LYS A 128 2.59 6.91 -13.20
CA LYS A 128 1.94 8.15 -12.75
C LYS A 128 2.47 9.31 -13.56
N VAL A 129 1.55 10.05 -14.13
CA VAL A 129 1.84 11.29 -14.87
C VAL A 129 1.03 12.41 -14.23
N ASN A 130 1.68 13.53 -13.98
CA ASN A 130 0.99 14.73 -13.52
C ASN A 130 0.66 15.60 -14.75
N GLY A 131 -0.59 15.56 -15.20
CA GLY A 131 -1.06 16.14 -16.47
C GLY A 131 -1.12 15.09 -17.59
N ASP A 132 -0.95 15.53 -18.84
CA ASP A 132 -1.04 14.67 -20.01
C ASP A 132 0.17 13.75 -20.15
N GLN A 133 -0.09 12.55 -20.66
CA GLN A 133 0.96 11.58 -20.97
C GLN A 133 1.85 12.14 -22.10
N PRO A 134 3.18 12.09 -21.96
CA PRO A 134 4.09 12.47 -23.04
C PRO A 134 3.98 11.51 -24.24
N ASP A 135 4.14 12.05 -25.46
CA ASP A 135 4.03 11.27 -26.70
C ASP A 135 4.97 10.05 -26.74
N TRP A 136 6.21 10.22 -26.26
CA TRP A 136 7.18 9.12 -26.19
C TRP A 136 6.68 7.95 -25.32
N MET A 137 5.93 8.23 -24.25
CA MET A 137 5.36 7.22 -23.38
C MET A 137 4.20 6.50 -24.07
N VAL A 138 3.31 7.26 -24.69
CA VAL A 138 2.19 6.70 -25.48
C VAL A 138 2.72 5.77 -26.58
N GLU A 139 3.78 6.19 -27.28
CA GLU A 139 4.43 5.37 -28.32
C GLU A 139 4.97 4.05 -27.75
N ILE A 140 5.67 4.10 -26.60
CA ILE A 140 6.22 2.90 -25.96
C ILE A 140 5.10 1.96 -25.52
N LEU A 141 4.08 2.47 -24.82
CA LEU A 141 2.97 1.65 -24.33
C LEU A 141 2.24 0.95 -25.49
N ASN A 142 1.99 1.67 -26.58
CA ASN A 142 1.37 1.12 -27.80
C ASN A 142 2.26 0.05 -28.46
N ARG A 143 3.57 0.32 -28.60
CA ARG A 143 4.53 -0.61 -29.20
C ARG A 143 4.57 -1.94 -28.47
N TYR A 144 4.48 -1.92 -27.15
CA TYR A 144 4.51 -3.13 -26.31
C TYR A 144 3.11 -3.64 -25.95
N GLN A 145 2.05 -3.06 -26.50
CA GLN A 145 0.66 -3.46 -26.25
C GLN A 145 0.33 -3.50 -24.76
N VAL A 146 0.82 -2.50 -24.00
CA VAL A 146 0.56 -2.39 -22.57
C VAL A 146 -0.83 -1.79 -22.37
N GLU A 147 -1.71 -2.54 -21.75
CA GLU A 147 -3.06 -2.12 -21.43
C GLU A 147 -3.18 -1.70 -19.96
N GLU A 148 -3.97 -0.65 -19.72
CA GLU A 148 -4.28 -0.21 -18.36
C GLU A 148 -5.30 -1.15 -17.73
N ILE A 149 -4.98 -1.64 -16.52
CA ILE A 149 -5.89 -2.44 -15.72
C ILE A 149 -6.09 -1.80 -14.34
N SER A 150 -7.29 -1.94 -13.79
CA SER A 150 -7.53 -1.60 -12.38
C SER A 150 -6.90 -2.66 -11.48
N PHE A 151 -5.91 -2.29 -10.70
CA PHE A 151 -5.20 -3.22 -9.82
C PHE A 151 -5.01 -2.68 -8.42
N SER A 152 -5.59 -3.37 -7.43
CA SER A 152 -5.35 -3.13 -6.02
C SER A 152 -4.65 -4.33 -5.40
N LYS A 153 -3.41 -4.16 -4.93
CA LYS A 153 -2.68 -5.23 -4.21
C LYS A 153 -3.47 -5.78 -3.04
N TYR A 154 -4.03 -4.88 -2.23
CA TYR A 154 -4.86 -5.28 -1.09
C TYR A 154 -6.13 -6.01 -1.53
N GLY A 155 -6.88 -5.44 -2.49
CA GLY A 155 -8.11 -6.07 -2.98
C GLY A 155 -7.85 -7.47 -3.52
N ARG A 156 -6.81 -7.64 -4.36
CA ARG A 156 -6.45 -8.95 -4.91
C ARG A 156 -5.99 -9.94 -3.84
N ALA A 157 -5.19 -9.50 -2.86
CA ALA A 157 -4.77 -10.34 -1.75
C ALA A 157 -5.97 -10.80 -0.90
N TYR A 158 -6.89 -9.88 -0.63
CA TYR A 158 -8.11 -10.17 0.11
C TYR A 158 -9.02 -11.18 -0.63
N SER A 159 -9.26 -11.00 -1.93
CA SER A 159 -10.02 -11.96 -2.75
C SER A 159 -9.38 -13.35 -2.74
N LYS A 160 -8.07 -13.46 -2.95
CA LYS A 160 -7.36 -14.76 -2.87
C LYS A 160 -7.50 -15.42 -1.49
N THR A 161 -7.53 -14.64 -0.41
CA THR A 161 -7.73 -15.18 0.94
C THR A 161 -9.14 -15.74 1.12
N LEU A 162 -10.18 -15.11 0.56
CA LEU A 162 -11.54 -15.59 0.61
C LEU A 162 -11.68 -16.89 -0.19
N GLU A 163 -11.21 -16.93 -1.43
CA GLU A 163 -11.19 -18.12 -2.30
C GLU A 163 -10.55 -19.33 -1.60
N ALA A 164 -9.39 -19.13 -0.96
CA ALA A 164 -8.69 -20.18 -0.20
C ALA A 164 -9.50 -20.66 1.02
N SER A 165 -10.30 -19.78 1.63
CA SER A 165 -11.14 -20.14 2.77
C SER A 165 -12.37 -20.95 2.35
N GLU A 166 -12.97 -20.60 1.21
CA GLU A 166 -14.10 -21.34 0.65
C GLU A 166 -13.73 -22.76 0.24
N VAL A 167 -12.56 -22.93 -0.38
CA VAL A 167 -12.03 -24.26 -0.73
C VAL A 167 -11.82 -25.14 0.51
N ARG A 168 -11.34 -24.56 1.64
CA ARG A 168 -11.15 -25.31 2.90
C ARG A 168 -12.45 -25.72 3.57
N LEU A 169 -13.55 -25.00 3.33
CA LEU A 169 -14.88 -25.33 3.90
C LEU A 169 -15.63 -26.38 3.05
N ALA A 170 -15.19 -26.61 1.82
CA ALA A 170 -15.78 -27.55 0.88
C ALA A 170 -15.15 -28.96 0.93
N LEU A 171 -14.08 -29.16 1.72
CA LEU A 171 -13.40 -30.43 1.97
C LEU A 171 -13.72 -30.98 3.37
#